data_2e85ff555c83a9926ee1dca7a94f530b
#
_entry.id   2e85ff555c83a9926ee1dca7a94f530b
#
_cell.length_a   1.000
_cell.length_b   1.000
_cell.length_c   1.000
_cell.angle_alpha   90.00
_cell.angle_beta   90.00
_cell.angle_gamma   90.00
#
_symmetry.space_group_name_H-M   'P 1'
#
loop_
_entity.id
_entity.type
_entity.pdbx_description
1 polymer ?
#
loop_
_entity_poly.entity_id
_entity_poly.type
_entity_poly.pdbx_seq_one_letter_code
_entity_poly.pdbx_strand_id
1 'polypeptide(L)'
;SVTGVQTCALPISSEIIRIMNDAFNDITKNKNDYYPEKLRDQIDTIKDTIYENINNGVYRSGFSKTQNSYEEAVKNLFTSLDMVNDILEGRDYLVGDILTEADIRLVPTLIRFDCVYYFHFKCNLKKISEYKNISRYLKNLFKEDAIKSTTNFEHIKRHYFYSHENINPFRIIPIGPEASIS
;
A
#
# COMPACT_ATOMS: atom_id res chain seq x y z
N SER A 1 -6.81 -7.75 -21.86
CA SER A 1 -5.52 -7.63 -21.17
C SER A 1 -5.68 -6.72 -19.94
N VAL A 2 -5.59 -7.32 -18.78
CA VAL A 2 -5.74 -6.62 -17.47
C VAL A 2 -4.61 -5.60 -17.25
N THR A 3 -3.46 -5.77 -17.87
CA THR A 3 -2.30 -4.87 -17.79
C THR A 3 -2.53 -3.48 -18.39
N GLY A 4 -3.33 -3.33 -19.42
CA GLY A 4 -3.61 -2.02 -20.03
C GLY A 4 -4.51 -1.13 -19.19
N VAL A 5 -5.45 -1.70 -18.44
CA VAL A 5 -6.37 -0.95 -17.57
C VAL A 5 -5.67 -0.46 -16.31
N GLN A 6 -4.77 -1.26 -15.73
CA GLN A 6 -3.99 -0.85 -14.57
C GLN A 6 -3.01 0.28 -14.88
N THR A 7 -2.32 0.23 -16.00
CA THR A 7 -1.34 1.26 -16.38
C THR A 7 -1.98 2.61 -16.70
N CYS A 8 -3.22 2.63 -17.19
CA CYS A 8 -3.97 3.87 -17.42
C CYS A 8 -4.63 4.44 -16.16
N ALA A 9 -5.00 3.59 -15.18
CA ALA A 9 -5.67 4.04 -13.96
C ALA A 9 -4.71 4.67 -12.94
N LEU A 10 -3.42 4.36 -12.99
CA LEU A 10 -2.45 4.76 -11.97
C LEU A 10 -1.99 6.22 -12.08
N PRO A 11 -1.71 6.80 -13.26
CA PRO A 11 -1.52 8.23 -13.40
C PRO A 11 -2.77 9.01 -12.98
N ILE A 12 -3.96 8.54 -13.38
CA ILE A 12 -5.25 9.15 -13.02
C ILE A 12 -5.46 9.16 -11.50
N SER A 13 -5.12 8.09 -10.78
CA SER A 13 -5.26 8.08 -9.31
C SER A 13 -4.30 9.03 -8.60
N SER A 14 -3.10 9.26 -9.14
CA SER A 14 -2.17 10.28 -8.64
C SER A 14 -2.73 11.68 -8.79
N GLU A 15 -3.30 11.99 -9.95
CA GLU A 15 -3.93 13.28 -10.22
C GLU A 15 -5.19 13.48 -9.36
N ILE A 16 -6.02 12.45 -9.19
CA ILE A 16 -7.20 12.52 -8.35
C ILE A 16 -6.86 12.83 -6.90
N ILE A 17 -5.85 12.21 -6.32
CA ILE A 17 -5.41 12.50 -4.94
C ILE A 17 -5.01 13.98 -4.82
N ARG A 18 -4.28 14.52 -5.78
CA ARG A 18 -3.88 15.95 -5.80
C ARG A 18 -5.07 16.88 -6.02
N ILE A 19 -5.97 16.55 -6.92
CA ILE A 19 -7.24 17.29 -7.09
C ILE A 19 -8.04 17.30 -5.79
N MET A 20 -8.15 16.16 -5.11
CA MET A 20 -8.88 16.08 -3.82
C MET A 20 -8.16 16.85 -2.70
N ASN A 21 -6.85 17.06 -2.79
CA ASN A 21 -6.08 17.84 -1.82
C ASN A 21 -6.38 19.34 -1.89
N ASP A 22 -6.59 19.91 -3.07
CA ASP A 22 -6.64 21.38 -3.26
C ASP A 22 -7.92 21.90 -3.91
N ALA A 23 -8.51 21.18 -4.89
CA ALA A 23 -9.57 21.74 -5.73
C ALA A 23 -10.87 22.07 -4.97
N PHE A 24 -11.05 21.55 -3.78
CA PHE A 24 -12.25 21.78 -2.95
C PHE A 24 -11.99 22.68 -1.75
N ASN A 25 -10.83 23.31 -1.65
CA ASN A 25 -10.43 24.13 -0.50
C ASN A 25 -11.34 25.37 -0.28
N ASP A 26 -11.96 25.87 -1.36
CA ASP A 26 -12.90 26.99 -1.26
C ASP A 26 -14.28 26.57 -0.74
N ILE A 27 -14.62 25.29 -0.83
CA ILE A 27 -15.93 24.73 -0.45
C ILE A 27 -15.87 24.04 0.91
N THR A 28 -14.71 23.43 1.25
CA THR A 28 -14.51 22.72 2.51
C THR A 28 -13.90 23.61 3.59
N LYS A 29 -14.26 23.32 4.84
CA LYS A 29 -13.58 23.93 6.00
C LYS A 29 -12.25 23.24 6.34
N ASN A 30 -11.96 22.08 5.73
CA ASN A 30 -10.71 21.36 5.93
C ASN A 30 -9.58 22.10 5.22
N LYS A 31 -8.50 22.35 5.94
CA LYS A 31 -7.30 23.03 5.45
C LYS A 31 -6.06 22.12 5.46
N ASN A 32 -6.26 20.81 5.62
CA ASN A 32 -5.16 19.86 5.57
C ASN A 32 -4.54 19.84 4.16
N ASP A 33 -3.23 20.00 4.10
CA ASP A 33 -2.44 19.87 2.88
C ASP A 33 -1.53 18.64 3.01
N TYR A 34 -1.82 17.61 2.22
CA TYR A 34 -1.05 16.37 2.21
C TYR A 34 0.10 16.39 1.20
N TYR A 35 0.26 17.50 0.45
CA TYR A 35 1.34 17.69 -0.51
C TYR A 35 1.95 19.10 -0.38
N PRO A 36 2.40 19.48 0.83
CA PRO A 36 2.89 20.82 1.11
C PRO A 36 4.17 21.13 0.31
N GLU A 37 4.26 22.34 -0.21
CA GLU A 37 5.31 22.79 -1.12
C GLU A 37 6.73 22.45 -0.65
N LYS A 38 7.01 22.65 0.62
CA LYS A 38 8.34 22.42 1.22
C LYS A 38 8.76 20.94 1.25
N LEU A 39 7.82 20.00 1.11
CA LEU A 39 8.07 18.56 1.20
C LEU A 39 7.90 17.84 -0.15
N ARG A 40 7.52 18.54 -1.21
CA ARG A 40 7.18 17.93 -2.52
C ARG A 40 8.27 17.05 -3.08
N ASP A 41 9.50 17.55 -3.10
CA ASP A 41 10.64 16.79 -3.65
C ASP A 41 10.89 15.48 -2.88
N GLN A 42 10.74 15.51 -1.55
CA GLN A 42 10.90 14.32 -0.71
C GLN A 42 9.72 13.35 -0.90
N ILE A 43 8.50 13.88 -0.98
CA ILE A 43 7.28 13.08 -1.22
C ILE A 43 7.37 12.41 -2.59
N ASP A 44 7.75 13.12 -3.64
CA ASP A 44 7.85 12.57 -4.99
C ASP A 44 8.95 11.52 -5.09
N THR A 45 10.10 11.73 -4.47
CA THR A 45 11.20 10.77 -4.45
C THR A 45 10.80 9.45 -3.79
N ILE A 46 10.23 9.50 -2.59
CA ILE A 46 9.83 8.28 -1.87
C ILE A 46 8.62 7.60 -2.51
N LYS A 47 7.68 8.39 -3.03
CA LYS A 47 6.49 7.91 -3.73
C LYS A 47 6.85 7.01 -4.91
N ASP A 48 7.81 7.40 -5.74
CA ASP A 48 8.19 6.62 -6.90
C ASP A 48 8.77 5.25 -6.51
N THR A 49 9.60 5.21 -5.47
CA THR A 49 10.13 3.96 -4.93
C THR A 49 9.03 3.07 -4.35
N ILE A 50 8.14 3.64 -3.53
CA ILE A 50 6.99 2.92 -2.94
C ILE A 50 6.10 2.37 -4.04
N TYR A 51 5.77 3.20 -5.02
CA TYR A 51 4.90 2.83 -6.12
C TYR A 51 5.46 1.66 -6.92
N GLU A 52 6.71 1.80 -7.40
CA GLU A 52 7.33 0.79 -8.25
C GLU A 52 7.57 -0.53 -7.50
N ASN A 53 8.12 -0.49 -6.31
CA ASN A 53 8.63 -1.69 -5.66
C ASN A 53 7.67 -2.29 -4.61
N ILE A 54 6.78 -1.48 -4.03
CA ILE A 54 5.85 -1.98 -3.02
C ILE A 54 4.45 -2.10 -3.61
N ASN A 55 3.83 -0.99 -4.05
CA ASN A 55 2.45 -1.03 -4.53
C ASN A 55 2.29 -1.91 -5.77
N ASN A 56 3.16 -1.76 -6.77
CA ASN A 56 3.22 -2.63 -7.93
C ASN A 56 3.97 -3.94 -7.66
N GLY A 57 4.93 -3.93 -6.73
CA GLY A 57 5.75 -5.08 -6.37
C GLY A 57 4.93 -6.28 -5.92
N VAL A 58 3.90 -6.07 -5.10
CA VAL A 58 3.00 -7.15 -4.67
C VAL A 58 2.26 -7.79 -5.84
N TYR A 59 1.84 -6.99 -6.82
CA TYR A 59 1.17 -7.49 -8.03
C TYR A 59 2.15 -8.19 -8.98
N ARG A 60 3.35 -7.64 -9.16
CA ARG A 60 4.41 -8.31 -9.95
C ARG A 60 4.73 -9.69 -9.36
N SER A 61 4.81 -9.80 -8.04
CA SER A 61 5.00 -11.09 -7.36
C SER A 61 3.84 -12.03 -7.61
N GLY A 62 2.60 -11.57 -7.38
CA GLY A 62 1.40 -12.40 -7.47
C GLY A 62 1.07 -12.90 -8.87
N PHE A 63 1.36 -12.10 -9.90
CA PHE A 63 1.07 -12.42 -11.31
C PHE A 63 2.29 -12.90 -12.10
N SER A 64 3.42 -13.15 -11.44
CA SER A 64 4.60 -13.74 -12.07
C SER A 64 4.28 -15.10 -12.69
N LYS A 65 4.77 -15.32 -13.90
CA LYS A 65 4.57 -16.57 -14.66
C LYS A 65 5.78 -17.49 -14.64
N THR A 66 6.92 -17.03 -14.13
CA THR A 66 8.15 -17.79 -14.03
C THR A 66 8.75 -17.65 -12.63
N GLN A 67 9.53 -18.66 -12.22
CA GLN A 67 10.23 -18.62 -10.92
C GLN A 67 11.14 -17.41 -10.83
N ASN A 68 11.94 -17.13 -11.86
CA ASN A 68 12.90 -16.03 -11.87
C ASN A 68 12.20 -14.66 -11.71
N SER A 69 11.11 -14.41 -12.46
CA SER A 69 10.37 -13.14 -12.35
C SER A 69 9.72 -12.97 -10.98
N TYR A 70 9.26 -14.06 -10.37
CA TYR A 70 8.72 -14.05 -9.02
C TYR A 70 9.81 -13.69 -7.99
N GLU A 71 10.94 -14.39 -8.04
CA GLU A 71 12.05 -14.16 -7.09
C GLU A 71 12.59 -12.73 -7.17
N GLU A 72 12.75 -12.20 -8.39
CA GLU A 72 13.17 -10.81 -8.60
C GLU A 72 12.16 -9.83 -7.99
N ALA A 73 10.87 -10.00 -8.28
CA ALA A 73 9.82 -9.14 -7.76
C ALA A 73 9.75 -9.17 -6.23
N VAL A 74 9.83 -10.36 -5.63
CA VAL A 74 9.80 -10.53 -4.16
C VAL A 74 11.04 -9.93 -3.51
N LYS A 75 12.24 -10.15 -4.06
CA LYS A 75 13.47 -9.55 -3.53
C LYS A 75 13.41 -8.03 -3.53
N ASN A 76 13.00 -7.42 -4.65
CA ASN A 76 12.85 -5.97 -4.77
C ASN A 76 11.80 -5.42 -3.80
N LEU A 77 10.67 -6.10 -3.66
CA LEU A 77 9.60 -5.75 -2.72
C LEU A 77 10.13 -5.71 -1.27
N PHE A 78 10.78 -6.78 -0.83
CA PHE A 78 11.24 -6.87 0.56
C PHE A 78 12.43 -5.95 0.85
N THR A 79 13.35 -5.74 -0.10
CA THR A 79 14.38 -4.71 0.02
C THR A 79 13.77 -3.32 0.23
N SER A 80 12.69 -3.02 -0.49
CA SER A 80 12.01 -1.72 -0.34
C SER A 80 11.19 -1.62 0.96
N LEU A 81 10.63 -2.72 1.45
CA LEU A 81 10.01 -2.77 2.78
C LEU A 81 11.04 -2.59 3.91
N ASP A 82 12.22 -3.21 3.80
CA ASP A 82 13.32 -2.99 4.74
C ASP A 82 13.74 -1.52 4.76
N MET A 83 13.92 -0.90 3.60
CA MET A 83 14.21 0.55 3.48
C MET A 83 13.12 1.41 4.15
N VAL A 84 11.85 1.12 3.91
CA VAL A 84 10.74 1.84 4.55
C VAL A 84 10.76 1.66 6.06
N ASN A 85 11.06 0.44 6.54
CA ASN A 85 11.19 0.18 7.98
C ASN A 85 12.31 1.01 8.62
N ASP A 86 13.43 1.17 7.92
CA ASP A 86 14.56 1.99 8.40
C ASP A 86 14.22 3.48 8.37
N ILE A 87 13.55 3.98 7.33
CA ILE A 87 13.07 5.37 7.26
C ILE A 87 12.14 5.69 8.43
N LEU A 88 11.31 4.75 8.84
CA LEU A 88 10.35 4.91 9.93
C LEU A 88 10.97 4.75 11.33
N GLU A 89 12.30 4.54 11.44
CA GLU A 89 12.95 4.49 12.74
C GLU A 89 12.86 5.85 13.45
N GLY A 90 12.17 5.89 14.59
CA GLY A 90 11.94 7.11 15.36
C GLY A 90 11.00 8.12 14.71
N ARG A 91 10.31 7.77 13.60
CA ARG A 91 9.38 8.66 12.88
C ARG A 91 7.96 8.11 12.88
N ASP A 92 7.00 9.02 12.89
CA ASP A 92 5.58 8.68 12.80
C ASP A 92 5.05 8.75 11.36
N TYR A 93 5.77 9.41 10.43
CA TYR A 93 5.41 9.55 9.01
C TYR A 93 6.63 9.34 8.12
N LEU A 94 6.38 9.03 6.84
CA LEU A 94 7.44 8.79 5.84
C LEU A 94 8.24 10.05 5.52
N VAL A 95 7.57 11.20 5.47
CA VAL A 95 8.18 12.48 5.12
C VAL A 95 7.75 13.55 6.12
N GLY A 96 8.74 14.22 6.73
CA GLY A 96 8.47 15.23 7.74
C GLY A 96 7.78 14.69 8.99
N ASP A 97 7.02 15.58 9.67
CA ASP A 97 6.33 15.28 10.94
C ASP A 97 4.79 15.33 10.78
N ILE A 98 4.29 15.19 9.56
CA ILE A 98 2.88 15.25 9.21
C ILE A 98 2.49 14.13 8.26
N LEU A 99 1.21 13.77 8.27
CA LEU A 99 0.64 12.87 7.26
C LEU A 99 0.74 13.50 5.87
N THR A 100 1.32 12.77 4.92
CA THR A 100 1.51 13.23 3.54
C THR A 100 0.94 12.26 2.51
N GLU A 101 0.93 12.69 1.23
CA GLU A 101 0.55 11.85 0.09
C GLU A 101 1.35 10.53 0.05
N ALA A 102 2.61 10.53 0.49
CA ALA A 102 3.44 9.32 0.54
C ALA A 102 2.85 8.25 1.47
N ASP A 103 2.40 8.67 2.66
CA ASP A 103 1.75 7.79 3.64
C ASP A 103 0.41 7.26 3.11
N ILE A 104 -0.41 8.16 2.55
CA ILE A 104 -1.74 7.82 1.99
C ILE A 104 -1.62 6.76 0.88
N ARG A 105 -0.53 6.78 0.11
CA ARG A 105 -0.28 5.81 -0.97
C ARG A 105 0.24 4.48 -0.47
N LEU A 106 1.02 4.46 0.61
CA LEU A 106 1.59 3.23 1.15
C LEU A 106 0.58 2.43 1.99
N VAL A 107 -0.19 3.12 2.83
CA VAL A 107 -1.10 2.51 3.81
C VAL A 107 -2.06 1.47 3.22
N PRO A 108 -2.73 1.69 2.08
CA PRO A 108 -3.63 0.70 1.49
C PRO A 108 -2.94 -0.64 1.15
N THR A 109 -1.68 -0.61 0.75
CA THR A 109 -0.89 -1.81 0.47
C THR A 109 -0.52 -2.53 1.78
N LEU A 110 -0.07 -1.80 2.79
CA LEU A 110 0.29 -2.38 4.08
C LEU A 110 -0.91 -3.02 4.80
N ILE A 111 -2.08 -2.37 4.76
CA ILE A 111 -3.34 -2.91 5.33
C ILE A 111 -3.70 -4.28 4.71
N ARG A 112 -3.48 -4.43 3.42
CA ARG A 112 -3.80 -5.65 2.67
C ARG A 112 -2.72 -6.73 2.75
N PHE A 113 -1.53 -6.36 3.22
CA PHE A 113 -0.35 -7.21 3.05
C PHE A 113 -0.50 -8.57 3.72
N ASP A 114 -0.65 -8.60 5.04
CA ASP A 114 -0.67 -9.86 5.80
C ASP A 114 -1.93 -10.69 5.50
N CYS A 115 -3.09 -10.04 5.35
CA CYS A 115 -4.36 -10.75 5.13
C CYS A 115 -4.60 -11.19 3.68
N VAL A 116 -3.87 -10.62 2.71
CA VAL A 116 -4.03 -10.94 1.28
C VAL A 116 -2.70 -11.26 0.61
N TYR A 117 -1.80 -10.30 0.49
CA TYR A 117 -0.62 -10.44 -0.38
C TYR A 117 0.36 -11.50 0.10
N TYR A 118 0.48 -11.67 1.41
CA TYR A 118 1.31 -12.70 2.03
C TYR A 118 0.97 -14.10 1.51
N PHE A 119 -0.31 -14.44 1.45
CA PHE A 119 -0.78 -15.74 0.98
C PHE A 119 -1.10 -15.74 -0.52
N HIS A 120 -1.97 -14.82 -0.96
CA HIS A 120 -2.54 -14.82 -2.31
C HIS A 120 -1.50 -14.55 -3.39
N PHE A 121 -0.61 -13.59 -3.13
CA PHE A 121 0.47 -13.20 -4.04
C PHE A 121 1.84 -13.79 -3.68
N LYS A 122 1.90 -14.65 -2.66
CA LYS A 122 3.13 -15.30 -2.18
C LYS A 122 4.22 -14.28 -1.75
N CYS A 123 3.83 -13.10 -1.27
CA CYS A 123 4.72 -12.09 -0.71
C CYS A 123 5.09 -12.49 0.74
N ASN A 124 5.73 -13.64 0.93
CA ASN A 124 5.72 -14.35 2.20
C ASN A 124 7.10 -14.58 2.84
N LEU A 125 8.09 -13.74 2.52
CA LEU A 125 9.37 -13.77 3.25
C LEU A 125 9.20 -13.30 4.69
N LYS A 126 8.35 -12.28 4.91
CA LYS A 126 8.10 -11.68 6.21
C LYS A 126 6.73 -11.01 6.21
N LYS A 127 6.03 -11.02 7.34
CA LYS A 127 4.77 -10.28 7.51
C LYS A 127 5.04 -8.82 7.87
N ILE A 128 4.10 -7.93 7.59
CA ILE A 128 4.17 -6.53 8.06
C ILE A 128 4.18 -6.47 9.59
N SER A 129 3.45 -7.36 10.24
CA SER A 129 3.44 -7.48 11.71
C SER A 129 4.81 -7.81 12.33
N GLU A 130 5.74 -8.36 11.56
CA GLU A 130 7.10 -8.70 12.01
C GLU A 130 8.10 -7.54 11.83
N TYR A 131 7.71 -6.45 11.14
CA TYR A 131 8.49 -5.23 11.03
C TYR A 131 8.21 -4.29 12.20
N LYS A 132 9.22 -3.99 12.99
CA LYS A 132 9.06 -3.16 14.21
C LYS A 132 8.47 -1.78 13.90
N ASN A 133 9.08 -1.07 12.96
CA ASN A 133 8.72 0.31 12.68
C ASN A 133 7.49 0.42 11.77
N ILE A 134 7.40 -0.40 10.73
CA ILE A 134 6.21 -0.42 9.85
C ILE A 134 4.96 -0.85 10.64
N SER A 135 5.06 -1.86 11.50
CA SER A 135 3.93 -2.31 12.32
C SER A 135 3.44 -1.22 13.27
N ARG A 136 4.37 -0.52 13.95
CA ARG A 136 4.05 0.63 14.79
C ARG A 136 3.39 1.74 14.00
N TYR A 137 3.98 2.13 12.88
CA TYR A 137 3.49 3.15 11.96
C TYR A 137 2.06 2.83 11.47
N LEU A 138 1.85 1.62 10.96
CA LEU A 138 0.54 1.21 10.46
C LEU A 138 -0.53 1.22 11.55
N LYS A 139 -0.20 0.75 12.77
CA LYS A 139 -1.10 0.80 13.92
C LYS A 139 -1.44 2.23 14.33
N ASN A 140 -0.50 3.15 14.24
CA ASN A 140 -0.76 4.56 14.52
C ASN A 140 -1.68 5.18 13.48
N LEU A 141 -1.42 4.99 12.20
CA LEU A 141 -2.27 5.51 11.13
C LEU A 141 -3.68 4.87 11.13
N PHE A 142 -3.81 3.62 11.55
CA PHE A 142 -5.12 2.97 11.64
C PHE A 142 -6.01 3.51 12.80
N LYS A 143 -5.48 4.36 13.67
CA LYS A 143 -6.27 5.11 14.65
C LYS A 143 -7.03 6.29 14.03
N GLU A 144 -6.59 6.76 12.86
CA GLU A 144 -7.27 7.80 12.10
C GLU A 144 -8.64 7.31 11.63
N ASP A 145 -9.70 8.00 12.04
CA ASP A 145 -11.08 7.61 11.72
C ASP A 145 -11.32 7.46 10.22
N ALA A 146 -10.70 8.31 9.40
CA ALA A 146 -10.81 8.25 7.95
C ALA A 146 -10.24 6.93 7.36
N ILE A 147 -9.16 6.41 7.91
CA ILE A 147 -8.55 5.15 7.48
C ILE A 147 -9.36 3.97 8.03
N LYS A 148 -9.67 3.99 9.31
CA LYS A 148 -10.37 2.91 10.00
C LYS A 148 -11.78 2.70 9.45
N SER A 149 -12.57 3.77 9.31
CA SER A 149 -13.98 3.68 8.87
C SER A 149 -14.13 3.27 7.40
N THR A 150 -13.11 3.50 6.58
CA THR A 150 -13.09 3.12 5.16
C THR A 150 -12.45 1.76 4.89
N THR A 151 -11.94 1.08 5.92
CA THR A 151 -11.30 -0.24 5.80
C THR A 151 -12.29 -1.34 6.17
N ASN A 152 -12.59 -2.22 5.21
CA ASN A 152 -13.42 -3.40 5.42
C ASN A 152 -12.65 -4.66 4.99
N PHE A 153 -12.15 -5.42 5.97
CA PHE A 153 -11.32 -6.60 5.73
C PHE A 153 -12.07 -7.74 5.03
N GLU A 154 -13.36 -7.91 5.30
CA GLU A 154 -14.17 -8.91 4.61
C GLU A 154 -14.26 -8.59 3.11
N HIS A 155 -14.58 -7.34 2.77
CA HIS A 155 -14.61 -6.88 1.38
C HIS A 155 -13.24 -7.00 0.70
N ILE A 156 -12.14 -6.64 1.41
CA ILE A 156 -10.78 -6.77 0.90
C ILE A 156 -10.48 -8.22 0.56
N LYS A 157 -10.62 -9.15 1.52
CA LYS A 157 -10.36 -10.58 1.30
C LYS A 157 -11.25 -11.14 0.19
N ARG A 158 -12.55 -10.86 0.24
CA ARG A 158 -13.49 -11.34 -0.76
C ARG A 158 -13.13 -10.85 -2.16
N HIS A 159 -12.79 -9.56 -2.32
CA HIS A 159 -12.37 -9.01 -3.61
C HIS A 159 -11.18 -9.78 -4.20
N TYR A 160 -10.09 -9.91 -3.47
CA TYR A 160 -8.89 -10.54 -4.00
C TYR A 160 -9.06 -12.05 -4.25
N PHE A 161 -9.55 -12.79 -3.29
CA PHE A 161 -9.66 -14.25 -3.40
C PHE A 161 -10.77 -14.70 -4.33
N TYR A 162 -11.79 -13.88 -4.54
CA TYR A 162 -12.90 -14.22 -5.43
C TYR A 162 -12.67 -13.79 -6.88
N SER A 163 -11.95 -12.69 -7.12
CA SER A 163 -11.80 -12.09 -8.47
C SER A 163 -10.62 -12.62 -9.28
N HIS A 164 -9.62 -13.21 -8.64
CA HIS A 164 -8.40 -13.68 -9.31
C HIS A 164 -8.45 -15.18 -9.58
N GLU A 165 -9.31 -15.60 -10.51
CA GLU A 165 -9.51 -17.02 -10.86
C GLU A 165 -8.23 -17.74 -11.30
N ASN A 166 -7.31 -17.04 -11.97
CA ASN A 166 -6.02 -17.60 -12.39
C ASN A 166 -5.10 -17.98 -11.23
N ILE A 167 -5.29 -17.37 -10.05
CA ILE A 167 -4.51 -17.63 -8.84
C ILE A 167 -5.29 -18.53 -7.89
N ASN A 168 -6.59 -18.33 -7.78
CA ASN A 168 -7.49 -19.02 -6.87
C ASN A 168 -8.75 -19.53 -7.62
N PRO A 169 -8.62 -20.59 -8.41
CA PRO A 169 -9.70 -21.06 -9.31
C PRO A 169 -10.96 -21.50 -8.56
N PHE A 170 -10.83 -21.99 -7.33
CA PHE A 170 -11.96 -22.44 -6.51
C PHE A 170 -12.59 -21.31 -5.67
N ARG A 171 -12.07 -20.07 -5.76
CA ARG A 171 -12.57 -18.88 -5.07
C ARG A 171 -12.68 -19.07 -3.54
N ILE A 172 -11.84 -19.92 -2.96
CA ILE A 172 -11.78 -20.16 -1.53
C ILE A 172 -11.17 -18.94 -0.85
N ILE A 173 -11.89 -18.39 0.14
CA ILE A 173 -11.42 -17.27 0.96
C ILE A 173 -10.78 -17.83 2.22
N PRO A 174 -9.47 -17.66 2.47
CA PRO A 174 -8.82 -18.21 3.65
C PRO A 174 -9.28 -17.50 4.92
N ILE A 175 -9.38 -18.26 6.02
CA ILE A 175 -9.74 -17.72 7.34
C ILE A 175 -8.63 -16.78 7.83
N GLY A 176 -7.38 -17.22 7.82
CA GLY A 176 -6.21 -16.42 8.22
C GLY A 176 -5.29 -16.08 7.05
N PRO A 177 -4.20 -15.34 7.31
CA PRO A 177 -3.94 -14.62 8.55
C PRO A 177 -4.87 -13.42 8.75
N GLU A 178 -5.00 -12.98 10.02
CA GLU A 178 -5.66 -11.70 10.32
C GLU A 178 -4.80 -10.52 9.90
N ALA A 179 -5.40 -9.35 9.80
CA ALA A 179 -4.67 -8.14 9.48
C ALA A 179 -3.72 -7.75 10.63
N SER A 180 -2.54 -7.22 10.28
CA SER A 180 -1.47 -6.83 11.21
C SER A 180 -1.81 -5.68 12.17
N ILE A 181 -3.02 -5.16 12.09
CA ILE A 181 -3.53 -4.02 12.86
C ILE A 181 -4.59 -4.38 13.89
N SER A 182 -4.94 -5.66 14.00
CA SER A 182 -5.80 -6.20 15.07
C SER A 182 -5.03 -6.38 16.37
#